data_a42b47f231c4dcaad57ce9c738cee004
#
_entry.id   a42b47f231c4dcaad57ce9c738cee004
#
_cell.length_a   1.000
_cell.length_b   1.000
_cell.length_c   1.000
_cell.angle_alpha   90.00
_cell.angle_beta   90.00
_cell.angle_gamma   90.00
#
_symmetry.space_group_name_H-M   'P 1'
#
loop_
_entity.id
_entity.type
_entity.pdbx_description
1 polymer ?
#
loop_
_entity_poly.entity_id
_entity_poly.type
_entity_poly.pdbx_seq_one_letter_code
_entity_poly.pdbx_strand_id
1 'polypeptide(L)'
;MTKTLTEKLYGFSKIPSCLNSRIRQHYITILKDLLTVEYTGKSRYCDSGSVQSDTCAPTNCPLYYYEVEIVKCDSQPKIVVGFSYRSEPNSVGYKSEDGYSMNGTSKSESYGPSYGKGDVIGCGINYLNQNYFFTKNGSFLGSAGSLFHIDNYPTVGLNSFGESVKFNFLGPFKFNIEDYYKKIISTERDEINSNTVSREDLNGIVHFYLLHRGYSKTLKAFKNETNADGMNLDLNEDKSENKFINQLYISNEVVNKMESTLEKRSVLIDGILNGEIEGALEAFSRNFPKIKKSSMAYVMLVTQNFIEMLKNGRNTKECLSWLQENIKKLADNDDFEELFKNDHFKHVFQEACGLLAYDDFENSPLKANLSKDRRLETAIVVNDTILKKYSRK
;
A
#
# COMPACT_ATOMS: atom_id res chain seq x y z
N MET A 1 20.85 -0.17 -24.93
CA MET A 1 20.73 1.26 -24.58
C MET A 1 20.98 1.41 -23.10
N THR A 2 21.98 2.16 -22.70
CA THR A 2 22.22 2.50 -21.29
C THR A 2 21.11 3.44 -20.83
N LYS A 3 20.38 3.05 -19.78
CA LYS A 3 19.33 3.91 -19.18
C LYS A 3 19.97 5.20 -18.68
N THR A 4 19.28 6.32 -18.85
CA THR A 4 19.71 7.60 -18.28
C THR A 4 19.70 7.53 -16.75
N LEU A 5 20.43 8.42 -16.07
CA LEU A 5 20.43 8.51 -14.61
C LEU A 5 19.00 8.66 -14.06
N THR A 6 18.21 9.49 -14.70
CA THR A 6 16.82 9.75 -14.37
C THR A 6 15.94 8.50 -14.46
N GLU A 7 16.11 7.71 -15.54
CA GLU A 7 15.38 6.44 -15.70
C GLU A 7 15.78 5.39 -14.68
N LYS A 8 17.06 5.41 -14.23
CA LYS A 8 17.55 4.48 -13.19
C LYS A 8 16.98 4.84 -11.82
N LEU A 9 16.93 6.12 -11.48
CA LEU A 9 16.48 6.60 -10.16
C LEU A 9 14.96 6.66 -10.03
N TYR A 10 14.28 7.14 -11.07
CA TYR A 10 12.86 7.54 -10.98
C TYR A 10 11.92 6.71 -11.87
N GLY A 11 12.45 5.82 -12.71
CA GLY A 11 11.66 5.01 -13.62
C GLY A 11 10.84 5.86 -14.59
N PHE A 12 9.53 5.61 -14.69
CA PHE A 12 8.59 6.36 -15.53
C PHE A 12 7.83 7.46 -14.77
N SER A 13 8.28 7.83 -13.58
CA SER A 13 7.61 8.86 -12.78
C SER A 13 7.77 10.24 -13.42
N LYS A 14 6.74 11.04 -13.30
CA LYS A 14 6.83 12.46 -13.63
C LYS A 14 7.70 13.15 -12.59
N ILE A 15 8.79 13.77 -13.03
CA ILE A 15 9.73 14.48 -12.19
C ILE A 15 9.70 15.97 -12.48
N PRO A 16 10.09 16.82 -11.50
CA PRO A 16 10.32 18.24 -11.74
C PRO A 16 11.32 18.46 -12.89
N SER A 17 10.99 19.33 -13.81
CA SER A 17 11.84 19.63 -14.98
C SER A 17 12.04 21.11 -15.22
N CYS A 18 11.18 21.95 -14.66
CA CYS A 18 11.25 23.40 -14.75
C CYS A 18 10.55 24.06 -13.56
N LEU A 19 10.65 25.37 -13.50
CA LEU A 19 9.97 26.18 -12.50
C LEU A 19 8.54 26.48 -12.89
N ASN A 20 7.66 26.64 -11.89
CA ASN A 20 6.25 26.91 -12.10
C ASN A 20 6.03 28.39 -12.48
N SER A 21 5.97 28.68 -13.78
CA SER A 21 5.70 30.01 -14.32
C SER A 21 4.21 30.39 -14.33
N ARG A 22 3.30 29.45 -14.02
CA ARG A 22 1.84 29.69 -14.03
C ARG A 22 1.35 30.43 -12.78
N ILE A 23 2.08 30.34 -11.69
CA ILE A 23 1.77 31.04 -10.45
C ILE A 23 2.52 32.38 -10.48
N ARG A 24 1.79 33.48 -10.28
CA ARG A 24 2.42 34.80 -10.18
C ARG A 24 3.31 34.86 -8.94
N GLN A 25 4.60 35.02 -9.18
CA GLN A 25 5.57 35.16 -8.11
C GLN A 25 5.71 36.66 -7.71
N HIS A 26 5.83 36.90 -6.40
CA HIS A 26 6.14 38.24 -5.89
C HIS A 26 7.65 38.38 -5.77
N TYR A 27 8.19 39.52 -6.21
CA TYR A 27 9.62 39.88 -6.10
C TYR A 27 10.60 38.92 -6.81
N ILE A 28 10.13 38.05 -7.69
CA ILE A 28 10.94 37.08 -8.41
C ILE A 28 10.58 37.11 -9.90
N THR A 29 11.61 37.00 -10.73
CA THR A 29 11.48 36.81 -12.17
C THR A 29 12.13 35.49 -12.59
N ILE A 30 11.36 34.61 -13.22
CA ILE A 30 11.85 33.37 -13.84
C ILE A 30 12.33 33.75 -15.26
N LEU A 31 13.56 33.36 -15.60
CA LEU A 31 14.12 33.61 -16.94
C LEU A 31 13.54 32.66 -17.98
N LYS A 32 13.88 32.90 -19.26
CA LYS A 32 13.34 32.18 -20.41
C LYS A 32 13.69 30.66 -20.41
N ASP A 33 14.75 30.29 -19.75
CA ASP A 33 15.16 28.88 -19.60
C ASP A 33 14.29 28.09 -18.63
N LEU A 34 13.39 28.77 -17.91
CA LEU A 34 12.51 28.22 -16.87
C LEU A 34 13.27 27.51 -15.73
N LEU A 35 14.56 27.74 -15.59
CA LEU A 35 15.44 27.15 -14.59
C LEU A 35 16.15 28.21 -13.74
N THR A 36 16.36 29.42 -14.29
CA THR A 36 17.06 30.51 -13.65
C THR A 36 16.07 31.52 -13.05
N VAL A 37 16.34 31.97 -11.85
CA VAL A 37 15.51 32.88 -11.07
C VAL A 37 16.34 34.07 -10.63
N GLU A 38 15.77 35.27 -10.71
CA GLU A 38 16.36 36.50 -10.22
C GLU A 38 15.39 37.20 -9.26
N TYR A 39 15.94 37.72 -8.16
CA TYR A 39 15.20 38.57 -7.23
C TYR A 39 15.06 39.98 -7.79
N THR A 40 13.83 40.50 -7.81
CA THR A 40 13.48 41.81 -8.38
C THR A 40 12.89 42.77 -7.34
N GLY A 41 12.79 42.36 -6.09
CA GLY A 41 12.32 43.21 -4.99
C GLY A 41 13.29 44.36 -4.67
N LYS A 42 12.76 45.41 -4.07
CA LYS A 42 13.55 46.63 -3.76
C LYS A 42 14.28 46.56 -2.41
N SER A 43 14.35 45.39 -1.79
CA SER A 43 15.05 45.13 -0.51
C SER A 43 14.65 46.04 0.65
N ARG A 44 13.43 46.58 0.61
CA ARG A 44 12.90 47.41 1.72
C ARG A 44 11.86 46.56 2.46
N TYR A 45 12.12 46.32 3.75
CA TYR A 45 11.17 45.71 4.70
C TYR A 45 10.72 44.27 4.35
N CYS A 46 11.52 43.27 4.68
CA CYS A 46 11.12 41.86 4.70
C CYS A 46 10.43 41.31 3.43
N ASP A 47 10.66 41.91 2.28
CA ASP A 47 10.16 41.44 1.01
C ASP A 47 10.88 40.13 0.66
N SER A 48 10.20 39.01 0.73
CA SER A 48 10.73 37.73 0.32
C SER A 48 9.96 37.19 -0.89
N GLY A 49 10.69 36.59 -1.80
CA GLY A 49 10.08 35.88 -2.93
C GLY A 49 10.45 34.41 -2.91
N SER A 50 9.51 33.56 -3.22
CA SER A 50 9.75 32.11 -3.34
C SER A 50 9.24 31.58 -4.68
N VAL A 51 9.91 30.55 -5.18
CA VAL A 51 9.52 29.86 -6.42
C VAL A 51 9.59 28.36 -6.23
N GLN A 52 8.61 27.65 -6.76
CA GLN A 52 8.51 26.22 -6.74
C GLN A 52 8.70 25.63 -8.15
N SER A 53 9.06 24.36 -8.19
CA SER A 53 9.04 23.55 -9.43
C SER A 53 7.62 23.39 -9.99
N ASP A 54 7.52 22.95 -11.22
CA ASP A 54 6.27 22.66 -11.95
C ASP A 54 5.48 21.48 -11.34
N THR A 55 6.19 20.52 -10.78
CA THR A 55 5.63 19.30 -10.15
C THR A 55 6.33 19.00 -8.83
N CYS A 56 5.68 18.20 -7.97
CA CYS A 56 6.30 17.70 -6.74
C CYS A 56 7.37 16.64 -7.03
N ALA A 57 8.22 16.39 -6.05
CA ALA A 57 9.14 15.27 -6.03
C ALA A 57 8.37 13.94 -6.15
N PRO A 58 8.83 12.96 -6.97
CA PRO A 58 8.18 11.65 -7.09
C PRO A 58 8.31 10.87 -5.79
N THR A 59 7.26 10.14 -5.40
CA THR A 59 7.20 9.36 -4.14
C THR A 59 7.37 7.86 -4.34
N ASN A 60 7.37 7.39 -5.59
CA ASN A 60 7.50 5.97 -5.94
C ASN A 60 8.96 5.57 -6.26
N CYS A 61 9.91 6.27 -5.69
CA CYS A 61 11.35 6.00 -5.78
C CYS A 61 11.97 6.03 -4.39
N PRO A 62 13.08 5.32 -4.15
CA PRO A 62 13.77 5.35 -2.85
C PRO A 62 14.40 6.69 -2.50
N LEU A 63 14.73 7.48 -3.52
CA LEU A 63 15.49 8.71 -3.39
C LEU A 63 15.08 9.72 -4.45
N TYR A 64 14.90 11.00 -4.06
CA TYR A 64 14.79 12.13 -4.98
C TYR A 64 15.88 13.16 -4.67
N TYR A 65 16.42 13.83 -5.73
CA TYR A 65 17.50 14.80 -5.58
C TYR A 65 17.50 15.82 -6.71
N TYR A 66 17.83 17.06 -6.39
CA TYR A 66 18.09 18.15 -7.35
C TYR A 66 19.18 19.08 -6.81
N GLU A 67 19.74 19.93 -7.67
CA GLU A 67 20.75 20.91 -7.31
C GLU A 67 20.35 22.34 -7.69
N VAL A 68 20.88 23.30 -6.94
CA VAL A 68 20.72 24.72 -7.19
C VAL A 68 22.10 25.39 -7.16
N GLU A 69 22.50 26.03 -8.26
CA GLU A 69 23.69 26.84 -8.37
C GLU A 69 23.39 28.28 -7.94
N ILE A 70 24.22 28.88 -7.09
CA ILE A 70 24.14 30.28 -6.69
C ILE A 70 24.91 31.12 -7.73
N VAL A 71 24.16 31.73 -8.68
CA VAL A 71 24.76 32.45 -9.81
C VAL A 71 25.24 33.82 -9.38
N LYS A 72 24.42 34.55 -8.59
CA LYS A 72 24.73 35.90 -8.09
C LYS A 72 24.18 36.05 -6.67
N CYS A 73 24.94 36.70 -5.81
CA CYS A 73 24.47 37.17 -4.52
C CYS A 73 25.45 38.23 -4.00
N ASP A 74 25.01 38.97 -3.00
CA ASP A 74 25.82 39.91 -2.25
C ASP A 74 26.71 39.20 -1.21
N SER A 75 27.48 40.01 -0.42
CA SER A 75 28.35 39.48 0.63
C SER A 75 27.61 38.80 1.78
N GLN A 76 26.36 39.11 1.99
CA GLN A 76 25.46 38.47 2.99
C GLN A 76 24.18 37.94 2.30
N PRO A 77 24.27 36.79 1.62
CA PRO A 77 23.13 36.23 0.90
C PRO A 77 22.06 35.73 1.87
N LYS A 78 20.80 35.96 1.49
CA LYS A 78 19.63 35.50 2.25
C LYS A 78 18.81 34.49 1.44
N ILE A 79 19.51 33.51 0.89
CA ILE A 79 18.95 32.47 0.03
C ILE A 79 18.58 31.26 0.90
N VAL A 80 17.41 30.69 0.66
CA VAL A 80 16.97 29.45 1.29
C VAL A 80 16.67 28.43 0.20
N VAL A 81 17.33 27.29 0.22
CA VAL A 81 17.12 26.21 -0.77
C VAL A 81 16.52 25.00 -0.08
N GLY A 82 15.49 24.38 -0.65
CA GLY A 82 14.87 23.20 -0.05
C GLY A 82 13.56 22.78 -0.69
N PHE A 83 12.63 22.37 0.13
CA PHE A 83 11.32 21.92 -0.28
C PHE A 83 10.21 22.69 0.44
N SER A 84 9.09 22.88 -0.25
CA SER A 84 7.88 23.43 0.38
C SER A 84 6.63 22.68 -0.04
N TYR A 85 5.59 22.79 0.76
CA TYR A 85 4.26 22.29 0.45
C TYR A 85 3.45 23.36 -0.32
N ARG A 86 2.48 22.94 -1.13
CA ARG A 86 1.80 23.82 -2.07
C ARG A 86 0.97 24.94 -1.41
N SER A 87 0.45 24.73 -0.23
CA SER A 87 -0.55 25.62 0.41
C SER A 87 -0.25 26.01 1.84
N GLU A 88 0.87 25.58 2.42
CA GLU A 88 1.17 25.83 3.83
C GLU A 88 2.55 26.44 4.06
N PRO A 89 2.74 27.19 5.17
CA PRO A 89 4.03 27.82 5.51
C PRO A 89 5.12 26.80 5.89
N ASN A 90 4.78 25.52 5.97
CA ASN A 90 5.71 24.46 6.33
C ASN A 90 6.68 24.18 5.19
N SER A 91 7.94 24.43 5.41
CA SER A 91 9.02 24.19 4.46
C SER A 91 10.23 23.59 5.14
N VAL A 92 11.01 22.84 4.37
CA VAL A 92 12.36 22.42 4.76
C VAL A 92 13.33 23.24 3.95
N GLY A 93 14.28 23.88 4.61
CA GLY A 93 15.21 24.74 3.92
C GLY A 93 16.58 24.81 4.58
N TYR A 94 17.59 24.97 3.76
CA TYR A 94 18.97 25.25 4.17
C TYR A 94 19.29 26.72 3.85
N LYS A 95 19.70 27.48 4.85
CA LYS A 95 19.91 28.93 4.77
C LYS A 95 21.36 29.26 4.42
N SER A 96 21.54 30.21 3.54
CA SER A 96 22.88 30.67 3.11
C SER A 96 23.63 31.47 4.18
N GLU A 97 22.91 32.30 4.94
CA GLU A 97 23.47 33.31 5.84
C GLU A 97 24.22 32.66 7.00
N ASP A 98 23.64 31.71 7.67
CA ASP A 98 24.09 31.12 8.92
C ASP A 98 24.39 29.61 8.83
N GLY A 99 24.06 28.99 7.70
CA GLY A 99 24.19 27.53 7.53
C GLY A 99 23.20 26.72 8.36
N TYR A 100 22.10 27.32 8.80
CA TYR A 100 21.06 26.62 9.56
C TYR A 100 20.09 25.93 8.65
N SER A 101 19.56 24.82 9.14
CA SER A 101 18.39 24.17 8.53
C SER A 101 17.12 24.51 9.30
N MET A 102 16.02 24.63 8.57
CA MET A 102 14.67 24.73 9.13
C MET A 102 13.85 23.53 8.65
N ASN A 103 13.08 22.93 9.53
CA ASN A 103 12.22 21.79 9.21
C ASN A 103 10.81 22.04 9.81
N GLY A 104 9.87 22.38 8.95
CA GLY A 104 8.51 22.74 9.35
C GLY A 104 8.45 23.98 10.22
N THR A 105 7.71 23.89 11.31
CA THR A 105 7.59 24.96 12.33
C THR A 105 8.66 24.92 13.40
N SER A 106 9.60 23.97 13.33
CA SER A 106 10.68 23.81 14.29
C SER A 106 11.64 24.98 14.26
N LYS A 107 12.34 25.22 15.37
CA LYS A 107 13.42 26.21 15.41
C LYS A 107 14.51 25.81 14.41
N SER A 108 15.09 26.83 13.77
CA SER A 108 16.27 26.63 12.93
C SER A 108 17.43 26.10 13.78
N GLU A 109 18.13 25.07 13.27
CA GLU A 109 19.26 24.43 13.94
C GLU A 109 20.52 24.56 13.09
N SER A 110 21.68 24.61 13.74
CA SER A 110 22.97 24.62 13.05
C SER A 110 23.14 23.31 12.29
N TYR A 111 23.37 23.38 10.97
CA TYR A 111 23.35 22.20 10.10
C TYR A 111 24.61 22.07 9.24
N GLY A 112 25.01 23.11 8.55
CA GLY A 112 26.12 23.08 7.61
C GLY A 112 26.82 24.43 7.47
N PRO A 113 27.85 24.54 6.62
CA PRO A 113 28.53 25.80 6.38
C PRO A 113 27.64 26.79 5.59
N SER A 114 27.80 28.09 5.83
CA SER A 114 27.23 29.15 4.99
C SER A 114 27.61 28.97 3.52
N TYR A 115 26.81 29.48 2.60
CA TYR A 115 27.08 29.35 1.16
C TYR A 115 26.78 30.65 0.41
N GLY A 116 27.38 30.81 -0.76
CA GLY A 116 27.27 32.02 -1.57
C GLY A 116 27.56 31.81 -3.03
N LYS A 117 27.91 32.88 -3.75
CA LYS A 117 28.12 32.84 -5.20
C LYS A 117 29.13 31.77 -5.62
N GLY A 118 28.72 30.98 -6.62
CA GLY A 118 29.49 29.86 -7.18
C GLY A 118 29.33 28.53 -6.45
N ASP A 119 28.67 28.53 -5.28
CA ASP A 119 28.33 27.28 -4.59
C ASP A 119 27.15 26.58 -5.28
N VAL A 120 27.16 25.27 -5.21
CA VAL A 120 26.05 24.41 -5.64
C VAL A 120 25.51 23.67 -4.44
N ILE A 121 24.24 23.89 -4.16
CA ILE A 121 23.51 23.28 -3.05
C ILE A 121 22.59 22.20 -3.62
N GLY A 122 22.77 20.99 -3.13
CA GLY A 122 21.86 19.89 -3.47
C GLY A 122 20.85 19.63 -2.37
N CYS A 123 19.65 19.26 -2.77
CA CYS A 123 18.55 18.96 -1.87
C CYS A 123 17.98 17.60 -2.21
N GLY A 124 17.85 16.73 -1.22
CA GLY A 124 17.37 15.38 -1.42
C GLY A 124 16.35 14.93 -0.39
N ILE A 125 15.56 13.95 -0.80
CA ILE A 125 14.63 13.20 0.04
C ILE A 125 15.04 11.74 -0.02
N ASN A 126 15.32 11.15 1.13
CA ASN A 126 15.49 9.71 1.28
C ASN A 126 14.18 9.15 1.83
N TYR A 127 13.41 8.47 0.98
CA TYR A 127 12.11 7.89 1.34
C TYR A 127 12.23 6.61 2.18
N LEU A 128 13.36 5.90 2.11
CA LEU A 128 13.60 4.71 2.93
C LEU A 128 13.75 5.10 4.41
N ASN A 129 14.60 6.09 4.68
CA ASN A 129 14.84 6.58 6.04
C ASN A 129 13.91 7.73 6.43
N GLN A 130 12.99 8.11 5.53
CA GLN A 130 12.02 9.19 5.74
C GLN A 130 12.66 10.50 6.23
N ASN A 131 13.73 10.96 5.57
CA ASN A 131 14.41 12.19 5.94
C ASN A 131 14.79 13.05 4.74
N TYR A 132 15.02 14.34 5.02
CA TYR A 132 15.62 15.29 4.09
C TYR A 132 17.13 15.33 4.29
N PHE A 133 17.85 15.68 3.24
CA PHE A 133 19.29 15.92 3.32
C PHE A 133 19.71 17.01 2.34
N PHE A 134 20.85 17.66 2.64
CA PHE A 134 21.45 18.62 1.73
C PHE A 134 22.90 18.25 1.44
N THR A 135 23.38 18.77 0.32
CA THR A 135 24.79 18.68 -0.09
C THR A 135 25.30 20.09 -0.42
N LYS A 136 26.59 20.30 -0.25
CA LYS A 136 27.27 21.52 -0.71
C LYS A 136 28.45 21.12 -1.58
N ASN A 137 28.49 21.62 -2.81
CA ASN A 137 29.57 21.38 -3.78
C ASN A 137 29.93 19.89 -3.95
N GLY A 138 28.91 19.01 -3.93
CA GLY A 138 29.11 17.57 -4.03
C GLY A 138 29.45 16.85 -2.72
N SER A 139 29.52 17.57 -1.59
CA SER A 139 29.75 16.96 -0.28
C SER A 139 28.43 16.79 0.48
N PHE A 140 28.17 15.58 0.99
CA PHE A 140 26.98 15.27 1.81
C PHE A 140 27.09 15.94 3.19
N LEU A 141 26.05 16.65 3.63
CA LEU A 141 26.04 17.37 4.90
C LEU A 141 25.29 16.63 6.04
N GLY A 142 24.64 15.51 5.73
CA GLY A 142 23.88 14.75 6.72
C GLY A 142 22.37 14.89 6.58
N SER A 143 21.64 14.29 7.53
CA SER A 143 20.18 14.41 7.62
C SER A 143 19.77 15.80 8.14
N ALA A 144 18.77 16.40 7.51
CA ALA A 144 18.21 17.71 7.86
C ALA A 144 16.83 17.62 8.56
N GLY A 145 16.50 16.44 9.07
CA GLY A 145 15.25 16.19 9.79
C GLY A 145 14.31 15.24 9.06
N SER A 146 13.26 14.84 9.77
CA SER A 146 12.31 13.83 9.29
C SER A 146 11.39 14.36 8.20
N LEU A 147 11.01 13.47 7.29
CA LEU A 147 10.01 13.74 6.25
C LEU A 147 8.63 13.88 6.91
N PHE A 148 7.93 14.99 6.67
CA PHE A 148 6.64 15.27 7.29
C PHE A 148 5.50 15.46 6.26
N HIS A 149 5.84 15.60 4.96
CA HIS A 149 4.86 15.69 3.88
C HIS A 149 5.23 14.79 2.71
N ILE A 150 4.21 14.37 1.96
CA ILE A 150 4.38 13.55 0.76
C ILE A 150 4.63 14.47 -0.46
N ASP A 151 3.84 15.54 -0.61
CA ASP A 151 3.90 16.45 -1.75
C ASP A 151 4.95 17.55 -1.56
N ASN A 152 6.21 17.21 -1.79
CA ASN A 152 7.34 18.12 -1.64
C ASN A 152 7.70 18.76 -2.99
N TYR A 153 7.62 20.09 -3.07
CA TYR A 153 8.03 20.85 -4.25
C TYR A 153 9.45 21.41 -4.05
N PRO A 154 10.43 21.09 -4.91
CA PRO A 154 11.67 21.82 -4.98
C PRO A 154 11.45 23.33 -4.98
N THR A 155 12.06 24.05 -4.04
CA THR A 155 11.75 25.45 -3.75
C THR A 155 13.00 26.23 -3.41
N VAL A 156 13.04 27.48 -3.85
CA VAL A 156 14.03 28.48 -3.41
C VAL A 156 13.31 29.73 -2.94
N GLY A 157 13.78 30.27 -1.83
CA GLY A 157 13.44 31.61 -1.33
C GLY A 157 14.61 32.58 -1.53
N LEU A 158 14.33 33.76 -2.04
CA LEU A 158 15.28 34.86 -2.25
C LEU A 158 14.79 36.12 -1.51
N ASN A 159 15.69 36.83 -0.88
CA ASN A 159 15.36 37.99 0.00
C ASN A 159 16.19 39.25 -0.26
N SER A 160 17.24 39.18 -1.08
CA SER A 160 18.13 40.31 -1.29
C SER A 160 18.27 40.67 -2.76
N PHE A 161 18.37 41.98 -3.03
CA PHE A 161 18.56 42.49 -4.38
C PHE A 161 19.82 41.92 -5.01
N GLY A 162 19.71 41.51 -6.29
CA GLY A 162 20.84 40.93 -7.02
C GLY A 162 21.06 39.43 -6.83
N GLU A 163 20.27 38.77 -5.97
CA GLU A 163 20.32 37.31 -5.85
C GLU A 163 19.78 36.65 -7.11
N SER A 164 20.53 35.66 -7.63
CA SER A 164 20.14 34.84 -8.77
C SER A 164 20.60 33.41 -8.58
N VAL A 165 19.73 32.46 -8.85
CA VAL A 165 20.00 31.01 -8.72
C VAL A 165 19.52 30.25 -9.95
N LYS A 166 20.16 29.10 -10.19
CA LYS A 166 19.80 28.23 -11.30
C LYS A 166 19.56 26.80 -10.81
N PHE A 167 18.41 26.26 -11.15
CA PHE A 167 18.04 24.89 -10.82
C PHE A 167 18.62 23.87 -11.82
N ASN A 168 19.00 22.72 -11.32
CA ASN A 168 19.34 21.54 -12.08
C ASN A 168 18.53 20.34 -11.56
N PHE A 169 17.51 19.95 -12.31
CA PHE A 169 16.63 18.82 -11.94
C PHE A 169 17.08 17.48 -12.54
N LEU A 170 17.82 17.52 -13.64
CA LEU A 170 18.08 16.33 -14.47
C LEU A 170 19.54 15.88 -14.46
N GLY A 171 20.42 16.68 -13.87
CA GLY A 171 21.87 16.45 -13.88
C GLY A 171 22.55 16.96 -15.17
N PRO A 172 23.85 16.72 -15.36
CA PRO A 172 24.71 16.03 -14.40
C PRO A 172 24.80 16.79 -13.07
N PHE A 173 24.85 16.02 -11.96
CA PHE A 173 24.97 16.59 -10.63
C PHE A 173 26.44 16.66 -10.17
N LYS A 174 26.78 17.63 -9.30
CA LYS A 174 28.08 17.67 -8.62
C LYS A 174 28.21 16.56 -7.58
N PHE A 175 27.10 16.27 -6.88
CA PHE A 175 27.05 15.16 -5.93
C PHE A 175 26.91 13.83 -6.67
N ASN A 176 27.71 12.83 -6.28
CA ASN A 176 27.59 11.48 -6.86
C ASN A 176 26.39 10.75 -6.28
N ILE A 177 25.23 11.11 -6.80
CA ILE A 177 23.94 10.54 -6.35
C ILE A 177 23.81 9.05 -6.68
N GLU A 178 24.47 8.55 -7.74
CA GLU A 178 24.46 7.12 -8.08
C GLU A 178 25.14 6.26 -7.01
N ASP A 179 26.27 6.69 -6.51
CA ASP A 179 27.00 5.96 -5.47
C ASP A 179 26.28 6.07 -4.12
N TYR A 180 25.69 7.22 -3.83
CA TYR A 180 24.85 7.39 -2.64
C TYR A 180 23.61 6.46 -2.71
N TYR A 181 22.95 6.39 -3.86
CA TYR A 181 21.83 5.47 -4.08
C TYR A 181 22.23 4.01 -3.88
N LYS A 182 23.34 3.57 -4.49
CA LYS A 182 23.86 2.21 -4.31
C LYS A 182 24.13 1.90 -2.85
N LYS A 183 24.73 2.84 -2.13
CA LYS A 183 25.03 2.68 -0.70
C LYS A 183 23.76 2.51 0.14
N ILE A 184 22.73 3.33 -0.09
CA ILE A 184 21.44 3.20 0.60
C ILE A 184 20.84 1.82 0.35
N ILE A 185 20.73 1.40 -0.92
CA ILE A 185 20.15 0.11 -1.28
C ILE A 185 20.97 -1.06 -0.72
N SER A 186 22.31 -0.96 -0.66
CA SER A 186 23.12 -2.01 -0.06
C SER A 186 22.91 -2.10 1.45
N THR A 187 22.81 -0.97 2.15
CA THR A 187 22.54 -0.94 3.59
C THR A 187 21.19 -1.57 3.91
N GLU A 188 20.12 -1.17 3.21
CA GLU A 188 18.80 -1.78 3.35
C GLU A 188 18.81 -3.30 3.08
N ARG A 189 19.52 -3.71 2.03
CA ARG A 189 19.66 -5.14 1.72
C ARG A 189 20.40 -5.91 2.82
N ASP A 190 21.45 -5.31 3.38
CA ASP A 190 22.21 -5.92 4.47
C ASP A 190 21.37 -6.00 5.75
N GLU A 191 20.56 -4.99 6.05
CA GLU A 191 19.58 -5.02 7.15
C GLU A 191 18.54 -6.10 6.94
N ILE A 192 17.95 -6.22 5.74
CA ILE A 192 16.99 -7.28 5.41
C ILE A 192 17.66 -8.66 5.55
N ASN A 193 18.89 -8.83 5.05
CA ASN A 193 19.59 -10.10 5.11
C ASN A 193 20.05 -10.46 6.54
N SER A 194 20.28 -9.46 7.40
CA SER A 194 20.63 -9.67 8.81
C SER A 194 19.42 -10.09 9.66
N ASN A 195 18.22 -9.73 9.24
CA ASN A 195 16.96 -10.16 9.86
C ASN A 195 16.61 -11.57 9.39
N THR A 196 17.26 -12.57 9.95
CA THR A 196 16.92 -13.98 9.71
C THR A 196 15.61 -14.31 10.40
N VAL A 197 14.58 -14.57 9.62
CA VAL A 197 13.34 -15.15 10.13
C VAL A 197 13.60 -16.63 10.41
N SER A 198 13.26 -17.11 11.60
CA SER A 198 13.49 -18.52 11.94
C SER A 198 12.63 -19.42 11.04
N ARG A 199 13.12 -20.65 10.78
CA ARG A 199 12.34 -21.64 10.01
C ARG A 199 11.06 -22.02 10.76
N GLU A 200 11.12 -22.02 12.08
CA GLU A 200 9.96 -22.27 12.96
C GLU A 200 8.88 -21.19 12.77
N ASP A 201 9.27 -19.92 12.75
CA ASP A 201 8.33 -18.81 12.55
C ASP A 201 7.66 -18.89 11.17
N LEU A 202 8.44 -19.18 10.11
CA LEU A 202 7.91 -19.38 8.76
C LEU A 202 6.93 -20.56 8.71
N ASN A 203 7.30 -21.69 9.30
CA ASN A 203 6.44 -22.86 9.39
C ASN A 203 5.16 -22.55 10.19
N GLY A 204 5.26 -21.76 11.26
CA GLY A 204 4.11 -21.29 12.03
C GLY A 204 3.12 -20.47 11.20
N ILE A 205 3.64 -19.57 10.35
CA ILE A 205 2.80 -18.78 9.43
C ILE A 205 2.07 -19.69 8.44
N VAL A 206 2.81 -20.60 7.79
CA VAL A 206 2.23 -21.54 6.82
C VAL A 206 1.19 -22.44 7.49
N HIS A 207 1.50 -22.99 8.66
CA HIS A 207 0.56 -23.80 9.44
C HIS A 207 -0.72 -23.04 9.75
N PHE A 208 -0.62 -21.82 10.28
CA PHE A 208 -1.77 -20.97 10.59
C PHE A 208 -2.59 -20.62 9.34
N TYR A 209 -1.92 -20.31 8.23
CA TYR A 209 -2.60 -20.05 6.94
C TYR A 209 -3.41 -21.26 6.47
N LEU A 210 -2.82 -22.46 6.47
CA LEU A 210 -3.50 -23.68 6.04
C LEU A 210 -4.68 -24.02 6.97
N LEU A 211 -4.50 -23.84 8.28
CA LEU A 211 -5.54 -24.03 9.28
C LEU A 211 -6.71 -23.03 9.08
N HIS A 212 -6.38 -21.75 8.90
CA HIS A 212 -7.37 -20.70 8.68
C HIS A 212 -8.16 -20.94 7.38
N ARG A 213 -7.49 -21.29 6.29
CA ARG A 213 -8.12 -21.56 5.00
C ARG A 213 -8.89 -22.88 4.92
N GLY A 214 -8.72 -23.75 5.91
CA GLY A 214 -9.43 -25.06 5.94
C GLY A 214 -8.79 -26.14 5.06
N TYR A 215 -7.50 -26.01 4.71
CA TYR A 215 -6.78 -26.98 3.88
C TYR A 215 -6.26 -28.17 4.68
N SER A 216 -7.17 -29.02 5.17
CA SER A 216 -6.88 -30.15 6.07
C SER A 216 -5.83 -31.11 5.52
N LYS A 217 -5.97 -31.55 4.27
CA LYS A 217 -5.04 -32.51 3.63
C LYS A 217 -3.64 -31.94 3.51
N THR A 218 -3.53 -30.68 3.04
CA THR A 218 -2.26 -29.98 2.89
C THR A 218 -1.61 -29.72 4.25
N LEU A 219 -2.41 -29.36 5.26
CA LEU A 219 -1.92 -29.17 6.62
C LEU A 219 -1.35 -30.45 7.23
N LYS A 220 -2.01 -31.58 7.02
CA LYS A 220 -1.51 -32.91 7.47
C LYS A 220 -0.18 -33.26 6.80
N ALA A 221 -0.09 -33.07 5.46
CA ALA A 221 1.16 -33.31 4.74
C ALA A 221 2.27 -32.40 5.23
N PHE A 222 1.99 -31.12 5.42
CA PHE A 222 2.93 -30.14 5.93
C PHE A 222 3.44 -30.49 7.35
N LYS A 223 2.53 -30.87 8.26
CA LYS A 223 2.91 -31.35 9.61
C LYS A 223 3.84 -32.57 9.55
N ASN A 224 3.55 -33.53 8.69
CA ASN A 224 4.38 -34.73 8.54
C ASN A 224 5.81 -34.41 8.06
N GLU A 225 5.95 -33.51 7.08
CA GLU A 225 7.26 -33.07 6.59
C GLU A 225 8.03 -32.28 7.64
N THR A 226 7.39 -31.35 8.32
CA THR A 226 8.04 -30.53 9.35
C THR A 226 8.42 -31.35 10.58
N ASN A 227 7.62 -32.34 10.99
CA ASN A 227 7.97 -33.27 12.09
C ASN A 227 9.09 -34.22 11.69
N ALA A 228 9.18 -34.64 10.42
CA ALA A 228 10.30 -35.49 9.96
C ALA A 228 11.66 -34.76 10.04
N ASP A 229 11.65 -33.42 9.91
CA ASP A 229 12.83 -32.58 10.11
C ASP A 229 13.18 -32.32 11.60
N GLY A 230 12.49 -32.98 12.55
CA GLY A 230 12.72 -32.84 13.99
C GLY A 230 12.08 -31.61 14.63
N MET A 231 11.21 -30.92 13.88
CA MET A 231 10.46 -29.76 14.38
C MET A 231 9.09 -30.20 14.89
N ASN A 232 8.89 -30.13 16.18
CA ASN A 232 7.58 -30.38 16.80
C ASN A 232 6.71 -29.13 16.66
N LEU A 233 5.78 -29.12 15.69
CA LEU A 233 4.79 -28.05 15.49
C LEU A 233 3.52 -28.25 16.33
N ASP A 234 3.60 -29.06 17.40
CA ASP A 234 2.50 -29.19 18.36
C ASP A 234 2.33 -27.88 19.14
N LEU A 235 1.36 -27.07 18.67
CA LEU A 235 0.98 -25.81 19.30
C LEU A 235 0.44 -25.99 20.74
N ASN A 236 0.32 -27.25 21.21
CA ASN A 236 -0.26 -27.63 22.50
C ASN A 236 0.76 -27.91 23.60
N GLU A 237 2.06 -27.95 23.31
CA GLU A 237 3.06 -28.10 24.36
C GLU A 237 3.48 -26.75 24.94
N ASP A 238 3.22 -26.58 26.22
CA ASP A 238 3.52 -25.40 27.07
C ASP A 238 5.01 -24.98 27.12
N LYS A 239 5.87 -25.51 26.28
CA LYS A 239 7.34 -25.35 26.38
C LYS A 239 8.06 -24.74 25.19
N SER A 240 7.44 -24.55 24.05
CA SER A 240 7.99 -23.68 23.02
C SER A 240 7.11 -22.43 22.94
N GLU A 241 7.61 -21.33 23.47
CA GLU A 241 7.08 -20.01 23.19
C GLU A 241 7.11 -19.80 21.68
N ASN A 242 6.03 -20.16 20.98
CA ASN A 242 5.82 -19.77 19.61
C ASN A 242 5.67 -18.25 19.59
N LYS A 243 6.82 -17.57 19.64
CA LYS A 243 6.96 -16.12 19.66
C LYS A 243 6.07 -15.45 18.61
N PHE A 244 5.93 -16.12 17.45
CA PHE A 244 5.16 -15.61 16.32
C PHE A 244 3.64 -15.63 16.57
N ILE A 245 3.09 -16.74 17.11
CA ILE A 245 1.64 -16.82 17.44
C ILE A 245 1.30 -15.85 18.56
N ASN A 246 2.20 -15.71 19.54
CA ASN A 246 2.05 -14.71 20.61
C ASN A 246 2.15 -13.26 20.05
N GLN A 247 2.97 -13.01 19.05
CA GLN A 247 3.05 -11.72 18.36
C GLN A 247 1.79 -11.39 17.54
N LEU A 248 1.12 -12.41 16.99
CA LEU A 248 -0.17 -12.24 16.29
C LEU A 248 -1.35 -12.03 17.25
N TYR A 249 -1.12 -12.01 18.57
CA TYR A 249 -2.18 -11.92 19.61
C TYR A 249 -3.29 -12.95 19.45
N ILE A 250 -2.98 -14.12 18.88
CA ILE A 250 -3.94 -15.22 18.71
C ILE A 250 -3.79 -16.17 19.89
N SER A 251 -4.84 -16.30 20.68
CA SER A 251 -4.83 -17.22 21.81
C SER A 251 -4.89 -18.69 21.35
N ASN A 252 -4.23 -19.59 22.09
CA ASN A 252 -4.28 -21.04 21.86
C ASN A 252 -5.73 -21.57 21.82
N GLU A 253 -6.64 -20.96 22.59
CA GLU A 253 -8.07 -21.29 22.57
C GLU A 253 -8.70 -21.09 21.19
N VAL A 254 -8.34 -20.01 20.49
CA VAL A 254 -8.82 -19.75 19.13
C VAL A 254 -8.27 -20.77 18.15
N VAL A 255 -6.98 -21.10 18.25
CA VAL A 255 -6.34 -22.13 17.40
C VAL A 255 -7.02 -23.47 17.59
N ASN A 256 -7.23 -23.93 18.83
CA ASN A 256 -7.90 -25.20 19.16
C ASN A 256 -9.34 -25.24 18.60
N LYS A 257 -10.08 -24.12 18.68
CA LYS A 257 -11.41 -24.00 18.08
C LYS A 257 -11.36 -24.08 16.55
N MET A 258 -10.36 -23.48 15.93
CA MET A 258 -10.16 -23.59 14.46
C MET A 258 -9.84 -25.03 14.05
N GLU A 259 -9.00 -25.74 14.81
CA GLU A 259 -8.67 -27.14 14.57
C GLU A 259 -9.89 -28.06 14.73
N SER A 260 -10.70 -27.85 15.76
CA SER A 260 -11.91 -28.66 16.01
C SER A 260 -12.95 -28.60 14.85
N THR A 261 -12.92 -27.54 14.07
CA THR A 261 -13.80 -27.36 12.91
C THR A 261 -13.15 -27.69 11.56
N LEU A 262 -11.83 -27.95 11.54
CA LEU A 262 -11.02 -28.04 10.33
C LEU A 262 -11.54 -29.08 9.33
N GLU A 263 -11.75 -30.30 9.75
CA GLU A 263 -12.21 -31.40 8.86
C GLU A 263 -13.58 -31.07 8.24
N LYS A 264 -14.52 -30.56 9.07
CA LYS A 264 -15.84 -30.16 8.60
C LYS A 264 -15.80 -29.02 7.61
N ARG A 265 -14.89 -28.04 7.82
CA ARG A 265 -14.67 -26.91 6.90
C ARG A 265 -14.03 -27.40 5.59
N SER A 266 -13.03 -28.29 5.68
CA SER A 266 -12.34 -28.84 4.51
C SER A 266 -13.29 -29.56 3.57
N VAL A 267 -14.13 -30.48 4.09
CA VAL A 267 -15.13 -31.21 3.28
C VAL A 267 -16.08 -30.24 2.59
N LEU A 268 -16.49 -29.19 3.31
CA LEU A 268 -17.40 -28.19 2.78
C LEU A 268 -16.76 -27.35 1.67
N ILE A 269 -15.53 -26.91 1.87
CA ILE A 269 -14.73 -26.16 0.90
C ILE A 269 -14.47 -27.01 -0.34
N ASP A 270 -14.06 -28.27 -0.20
CA ASP A 270 -13.82 -29.18 -1.30
C ASP A 270 -15.11 -29.37 -2.14
N GLY A 271 -16.28 -29.55 -1.49
CA GLY A 271 -17.57 -29.65 -2.16
C GLY A 271 -17.94 -28.41 -2.96
N ILE A 272 -17.72 -27.22 -2.37
CA ILE A 272 -17.98 -25.94 -3.08
C ILE A 272 -17.08 -25.81 -4.31
N LEU A 273 -15.77 -26.06 -4.16
CA LEU A 273 -14.81 -25.93 -5.26
C LEU A 273 -15.07 -26.92 -6.39
N ASN A 274 -15.55 -28.12 -6.08
CA ASN A 274 -15.93 -29.13 -7.06
C ASN A 274 -17.29 -28.87 -7.72
N GLY A 275 -18.08 -27.92 -7.19
CA GLY A 275 -19.43 -27.61 -7.70
C GLY A 275 -20.54 -28.51 -7.12
N GLU A 276 -20.25 -29.27 -6.07
CA GLU A 276 -21.19 -30.13 -5.33
C GLU A 276 -21.92 -29.28 -4.26
N ILE A 277 -22.57 -28.19 -4.71
CA ILE A 277 -23.10 -27.17 -3.79
C ILE A 277 -24.31 -27.66 -3.00
N GLU A 278 -25.15 -28.50 -3.56
CA GLU A 278 -26.31 -29.07 -2.87
C GLU A 278 -25.87 -29.85 -1.63
N GLY A 279 -24.87 -30.74 -1.77
CA GLY A 279 -24.27 -31.47 -0.68
C GLY A 279 -23.55 -30.56 0.33
N ALA A 280 -22.89 -29.51 -0.17
CA ALA A 280 -22.27 -28.52 0.68
C ALA A 280 -23.29 -27.74 1.53
N LEU A 281 -24.45 -27.37 0.99
CA LEU A 281 -25.53 -26.69 1.69
C LEU A 281 -26.11 -27.55 2.84
N GLU A 282 -26.32 -28.85 2.56
CA GLU A 282 -26.76 -29.81 3.57
C GLU A 282 -25.71 -29.98 4.67
N ALA A 283 -24.44 -30.16 4.27
CA ALA A 283 -23.32 -30.31 5.20
C ALA A 283 -23.14 -29.04 6.08
N PHE A 284 -23.30 -27.86 5.49
CA PHE A 284 -23.25 -26.59 6.20
C PHE A 284 -24.34 -26.52 7.28
N SER A 285 -25.58 -26.80 6.93
CA SER A 285 -26.72 -26.74 7.84
C SER A 285 -26.61 -27.78 8.97
N ARG A 286 -26.08 -28.96 8.69
CA ARG A 286 -25.90 -30.06 9.66
C ARG A 286 -24.73 -29.78 10.63
N ASN A 287 -23.59 -29.37 10.08
CA ASN A 287 -22.36 -29.22 10.85
C ASN A 287 -22.26 -27.88 11.62
N PHE A 288 -22.96 -26.85 11.12
CA PHE A 288 -22.88 -25.50 11.66
C PHE A 288 -24.26 -24.89 12.00
N PRO A 289 -25.07 -25.56 12.81
CA PRO A 289 -26.46 -25.13 13.08
C PRO A 289 -26.58 -23.81 13.82
N LYS A 290 -25.49 -23.32 14.44
CA LYS A 290 -25.47 -22.01 15.15
C LYS A 290 -25.39 -20.83 14.17
N ILE A 291 -25.13 -21.07 12.89
CA ILE A 291 -25.09 -20.03 11.88
C ILE A 291 -26.52 -19.82 11.34
N LYS A 292 -27.00 -18.60 11.40
CA LYS A 292 -28.33 -18.27 10.90
C LYS A 292 -28.44 -18.51 9.40
N LYS A 293 -29.60 -18.94 8.92
CA LYS A 293 -29.89 -19.06 7.48
C LYS A 293 -29.84 -17.69 6.78
N SER A 294 -30.12 -16.60 7.50
CA SER A 294 -29.93 -15.22 7.02
C SER A 294 -28.48 -14.77 6.92
N SER A 295 -27.49 -15.64 7.17
CA SER A 295 -26.07 -15.29 7.04
C SER A 295 -25.66 -15.19 5.56
N MET A 296 -24.68 -14.31 5.28
CA MET A 296 -24.10 -14.17 3.93
C MET A 296 -23.60 -15.51 3.40
N ALA A 297 -23.01 -16.37 4.24
CA ALA A 297 -22.53 -17.71 3.84
C ALA A 297 -23.66 -18.59 3.27
N TYR A 298 -24.81 -18.63 3.94
CA TYR A 298 -25.93 -19.43 3.47
C TYR A 298 -26.50 -18.90 2.15
N VAL A 299 -26.60 -17.58 2.05
CA VAL A 299 -27.07 -16.92 0.83
C VAL A 299 -26.14 -17.17 -0.35
N MET A 300 -24.82 -17.06 -0.13
CA MET A 300 -23.81 -17.36 -1.15
C MET A 300 -23.93 -18.83 -1.63
N LEU A 301 -24.16 -19.78 -0.71
CA LEU A 301 -24.37 -21.17 -1.06
C LEU A 301 -25.65 -21.37 -1.88
N VAL A 302 -26.77 -20.76 -1.48
CA VAL A 302 -28.05 -20.83 -2.23
C VAL A 302 -27.89 -20.23 -3.61
N THR A 303 -27.25 -19.07 -3.73
CA THR A 303 -27.03 -18.41 -5.00
C THR A 303 -26.09 -19.21 -5.90
N GLN A 304 -25.01 -19.76 -5.35
CA GLN A 304 -24.08 -20.60 -6.10
C GLN A 304 -24.77 -21.90 -6.57
N ASN A 305 -25.60 -22.53 -5.72
CA ASN A 305 -26.32 -23.72 -6.14
C ASN A 305 -27.28 -23.45 -7.32
N PHE A 306 -27.97 -22.31 -7.27
CA PHE A 306 -28.81 -21.88 -8.37
C PHE A 306 -28.00 -21.71 -9.67
N ILE A 307 -26.82 -21.10 -9.63
CA ILE A 307 -25.91 -20.96 -10.78
C ILE A 307 -25.50 -22.36 -11.31
N GLU A 308 -25.12 -23.28 -10.42
CA GLU A 308 -24.73 -24.63 -10.84
C GLU A 308 -25.90 -25.44 -11.45
N MET A 309 -27.11 -25.27 -10.93
CA MET A 309 -28.32 -25.87 -11.50
C MET A 309 -28.55 -25.41 -12.94
N LEU A 310 -28.44 -24.10 -13.21
CA LEU A 310 -28.52 -23.51 -14.55
C LEU A 310 -27.42 -24.05 -15.46
N LYS A 311 -26.18 -24.05 -15.00
CA LYS A 311 -25.00 -24.53 -15.71
C LYS A 311 -25.12 -26.00 -16.10
N ASN A 312 -25.73 -26.82 -15.25
CA ASN A 312 -25.96 -28.25 -15.50
C ASN A 312 -27.20 -28.53 -16.35
N GLY A 313 -27.84 -27.52 -16.94
CA GLY A 313 -28.96 -27.66 -17.87
C GLY A 313 -30.26 -28.07 -17.20
N ARG A 314 -30.46 -27.85 -15.88
CA ARG A 314 -31.77 -28.08 -15.25
C ARG A 314 -32.81 -27.10 -15.80
N ASN A 315 -34.05 -27.51 -15.82
CA ASN A 315 -35.14 -26.67 -16.32
C ASN A 315 -35.24 -25.37 -15.53
N THR A 316 -35.31 -24.24 -16.22
CA THR A 316 -35.35 -22.90 -15.64
C THR A 316 -36.49 -22.73 -14.64
N LYS A 317 -37.67 -23.33 -14.89
CA LYS A 317 -38.81 -23.30 -13.96
C LYS A 317 -38.49 -24.02 -12.64
N GLU A 318 -37.81 -25.16 -12.71
CA GLU A 318 -37.37 -25.91 -11.52
C GLU A 318 -36.35 -25.13 -10.72
N CYS A 319 -35.36 -24.53 -11.41
CA CYS A 319 -34.36 -23.67 -10.77
C CYS A 319 -34.98 -22.49 -10.02
N LEU A 320 -35.98 -21.83 -10.66
CA LEU A 320 -36.69 -20.71 -10.04
C LEU A 320 -37.54 -21.17 -8.85
N SER A 321 -38.26 -22.28 -8.97
CA SER A 321 -39.09 -22.83 -7.87
C SER A 321 -38.19 -23.18 -6.66
N TRP A 322 -37.03 -23.81 -6.91
CA TRP A 322 -36.07 -24.13 -5.88
C TRP A 322 -35.51 -22.87 -5.20
N LEU A 323 -35.14 -21.86 -6.00
CA LEU A 323 -34.63 -20.59 -5.50
C LEU A 323 -35.68 -19.87 -4.62
N GLN A 324 -36.92 -19.78 -5.09
CA GLN A 324 -38.02 -19.14 -4.36
C GLN A 324 -38.31 -19.84 -3.02
N GLU A 325 -38.29 -21.18 -2.99
CA GLU A 325 -38.47 -21.92 -1.74
C GLU A 325 -37.35 -21.65 -0.73
N ASN A 326 -36.09 -21.59 -1.19
CA ASN A 326 -34.96 -21.31 -0.30
C ASN A 326 -34.92 -19.85 0.14
N ILE A 327 -35.35 -18.90 -0.69
CA ILE A 327 -35.50 -17.49 -0.30
C ILE A 327 -36.63 -17.33 0.73
N LYS A 328 -37.76 -18.03 0.59
CA LYS A 328 -38.81 -18.01 1.61
C LYS A 328 -38.28 -18.44 2.98
N LYS A 329 -37.45 -19.50 3.01
CA LYS A 329 -36.80 -19.95 4.26
C LYS A 329 -35.83 -18.91 4.86
N LEU A 330 -35.34 -17.96 4.04
CA LEU A 330 -34.56 -16.82 4.49
C LEU A 330 -35.46 -15.69 5.01
N ALA A 331 -36.59 -15.44 4.35
CA ALA A 331 -37.53 -14.35 4.63
C ALA A 331 -38.27 -14.52 5.98
N ASP A 332 -38.41 -15.75 6.46
CA ASP A 332 -39.04 -16.05 7.76
C ASP A 332 -38.20 -15.59 8.98
N ASN A 333 -37.06 -14.92 8.75
CA ASN A 333 -36.20 -14.37 9.79
C ASN A 333 -36.21 -12.83 9.74
N ASP A 334 -36.32 -12.18 10.89
CA ASP A 334 -36.32 -10.71 11.06
C ASP A 334 -35.09 -10.00 10.48
N ASP A 335 -34.00 -10.73 10.22
CA ASP A 335 -32.74 -10.19 9.68
C ASP A 335 -32.74 -10.12 8.12
N PHE A 336 -33.80 -10.51 7.42
CA PHE A 336 -33.83 -10.58 5.95
C PHE A 336 -33.73 -9.20 5.29
N GLU A 337 -34.38 -8.19 5.86
CA GLU A 337 -34.31 -6.82 5.38
C GLU A 337 -32.89 -6.24 5.50
N GLU A 338 -32.15 -6.65 6.52
CA GLU A 338 -30.77 -6.21 6.74
C GLU A 338 -29.81 -6.78 5.68
N LEU A 339 -30.05 -8.01 5.21
CA LEU A 339 -29.29 -8.59 4.11
C LEU A 339 -29.45 -7.80 2.81
N PHE A 340 -30.67 -7.35 2.49
CA PHE A 340 -30.91 -6.54 1.29
C PHE A 340 -30.40 -5.09 1.40
N LYS A 341 -29.98 -4.62 2.57
CA LYS A 341 -29.26 -3.37 2.74
C LYS A 341 -27.78 -3.50 2.36
N ASN A 342 -27.26 -4.73 2.26
CA ASN A 342 -25.89 -4.98 1.84
C ASN A 342 -25.78 -4.96 0.31
N ASP A 343 -25.09 -3.96 -0.21
CA ASP A 343 -24.95 -3.76 -1.67
C ASP A 343 -24.20 -4.92 -2.36
N HIS A 344 -23.26 -5.55 -1.69
CA HIS A 344 -22.57 -6.73 -2.21
C HIS A 344 -23.53 -7.91 -2.40
N PHE A 345 -24.42 -8.15 -1.44
CA PHE A 345 -25.44 -9.18 -1.55
C PHE A 345 -26.41 -8.92 -2.71
N LYS A 346 -26.89 -7.67 -2.84
CA LYS A 346 -27.78 -7.30 -3.96
C LYS A 346 -27.12 -7.59 -5.31
N HIS A 347 -25.87 -7.20 -5.44
CA HIS A 347 -25.10 -7.38 -6.68
C HIS A 347 -24.96 -8.86 -7.03
N VAL A 348 -24.51 -9.67 -6.08
CA VAL A 348 -24.36 -11.12 -6.23
C VAL A 348 -25.67 -11.80 -6.66
N PHE A 349 -26.76 -11.43 -5.99
CA PHE A 349 -28.07 -12.00 -6.27
C PHE A 349 -28.64 -11.54 -7.61
N GLN A 350 -28.48 -10.24 -7.94
CA GLN A 350 -28.90 -9.69 -9.22
C GLN A 350 -28.16 -10.31 -10.40
N GLU A 351 -26.84 -10.50 -10.27
CA GLU A 351 -26.05 -11.18 -11.30
C GLU A 351 -26.48 -12.63 -11.53
N ALA A 352 -26.73 -13.38 -10.44
CA ALA A 352 -27.19 -14.75 -10.54
C ALA A 352 -28.58 -14.85 -11.22
N CYS A 353 -29.52 -13.97 -10.84
CA CYS A 353 -30.83 -13.89 -11.50
C CYS A 353 -30.70 -13.36 -12.94
N GLY A 354 -29.75 -12.49 -13.22
CA GLY A 354 -29.49 -11.96 -14.56
C GLY A 354 -29.09 -13.04 -15.58
N LEU A 355 -28.52 -14.15 -15.14
CA LEU A 355 -28.22 -15.29 -16.02
C LEU A 355 -29.48 -15.83 -16.70
N LEU A 356 -30.65 -15.73 -16.09
CA LEU A 356 -31.92 -16.16 -16.68
C LEU A 356 -32.34 -15.44 -17.98
N ALA A 357 -31.72 -14.26 -18.22
CA ALA A 357 -31.99 -13.47 -19.43
C ALA A 357 -31.25 -14.00 -20.67
N TYR A 358 -30.39 -14.99 -20.50
CA TYR A 358 -29.54 -15.50 -21.59
C TYR A 358 -29.79 -17.01 -21.84
N ASP A 359 -29.96 -17.39 -23.10
CA ASP A 359 -30.04 -18.79 -23.51
C ASP A 359 -28.65 -19.45 -23.53
N ASP A 360 -27.62 -18.70 -23.84
CA ASP A 360 -26.21 -19.12 -23.84
C ASP A 360 -25.43 -18.41 -22.74
N PHE A 361 -25.22 -19.07 -21.62
CA PHE A 361 -24.54 -18.53 -20.46
C PHE A 361 -23.03 -18.30 -20.70
N GLU A 362 -22.40 -19.15 -21.52
CA GLU A 362 -20.96 -19.12 -21.80
C GLU A 362 -20.55 -17.88 -22.61
N ASN A 363 -21.45 -17.34 -23.41
CA ASN A 363 -21.23 -16.13 -24.19
C ASN A 363 -21.93 -14.90 -23.62
N SER A 364 -22.47 -14.99 -22.40
CA SER A 364 -23.12 -13.88 -21.73
C SER A 364 -22.10 -12.92 -21.07
N PRO A 365 -22.44 -11.63 -20.86
CA PRO A 365 -21.64 -10.70 -20.04
C PRO A 365 -21.44 -11.18 -18.60
N LEU A 366 -22.29 -12.09 -18.11
CA LEU A 366 -22.25 -12.65 -16.76
C LEU A 366 -21.47 -13.98 -16.67
N LYS A 367 -20.71 -14.35 -17.70
CA LYS A 367 -19.85 -15.54 -17.75
C LYS A 367 -18.94 -15.70 -16.54
N ALA A 368 -18.48 -14.58 -15.96
CA ALA A 368 -17.63 -14.61 -14.77
C ALA A 368 -18.26 -15.38 -13.59
N ASN A 369 -19.60 -15.37 -13.47
CA ASN A 369 -20.33 -16.09 -12.42
C ASN A 369 -20.29 -17.61 -12.56
N LEU A 370 -19.94 -18.12 -13.75
CA LEU A 370 -19.78 -19.56 -14.02
C LEU A 370 -18.35 -20.05 -13.73
N SER A 371 -17.46 -19.16 -13.35
CA SER A 371 -16.04 -19.45 -13.18
C SER A 371 -15.73 -20.19 -11.87
N LYS A 372 -14.53 -20.79 -11.83
CA LYS A 372 -14.00 -21.37 -10.58
C LYS A 372 -13.73 -20.31 -9.53
N ASP A 373 -13.44 -19.07 -9.93
CA ASP A 373 -13.18 -17.96 -9.01
C ASP A 373 -14.42 -17.61 -8.19
N ARG A 374 -15.61 -17.72 -8.79
CA ARG A 374 -16.87 -17.53 -8.08
C ARG A 374 -17.10 -18.59 -6.99
N ARG A 375 -16.77 -19.84 -7.27
CA ARG A 375 -16.81 -20.92 -6.26
C ARG A 375 -15.81 -20.66 -5.14
N LEU A 376 -14.60 -20.18 -5.48
CA LEU A 376 -13.58 -19.84 -4.51
C LEU A 376 -14.05 -18.69 -3.60
N GLU A 377 -14.66 -17.65 -4.15
CA GLU A 377 -15.25 -16.56 -3.38
C GLU A 377 -16.32 -17.07 -2.40
N THR A 378 -17.23 -17.94 -2.87
CA THR A 378 -18.24 -18.57 -2.03
C THR A 378 -17.59 -19.38 -0.89
N ALA A 379 -16.57 -20.18 -1.20
CA ALA A 379 -15.86 -20.97 -0.21
C ALA A 379 -15.19 -20.11 0.86
N ILE A 380 -14.57 -18.97 0.47
CA ILE A 380 -13.95 -18.01 1.39
C ILE A 380 -15.00 -17.41 2.32
N VAL A 381 -16.11 -16.90 1.81
CA VAL A 381 -17.18 -16.28 2.62
C VAL A 381 -17.78 -17.28 3.60
N VAL A 382 -18.00 -18.51 3.17
CA VAL A 382 -18.51 -19.60 4.01
C VAL A 382 -17.53 -19.93 5.13
N ASN A 383 -16.25 -20.12 4.80
CA ASN A 383 -15.20 -20.39 5.77
C ASN A 383 -15.07 -19.26 6.82
N ASP A 384 -15.02 -18.01 6.38
CA ASP A 384 -14.88 -16.84 7.26
C ASP A 384 -16.09 -16.68 8.20
N THR A 385 -17.30 -16.99 7.70
CA THR A 385 -18.51 -16.95 8.52
C THR A 385 -18.46 -18.03 9.62
N ILE A 386 -17.99 -19.24 9.28
CA ILE A 386 -17.82 -20.32 10.26
C ILE A 386 -16.80 -19.91 11.31
N LEU A 387 -15.64 -19.41 10.90
CA LEU A 387 -14.57 -18.97 11.82
C LEU A 387 -15.05 -17.84 12.73
N LYS A 388 -15.77 -16.84 12.20
CA LYS A 388 -16.35 -15.76 13.02
C LYS A 388 -17.28 -16.28 14.11
N LYS A 389 -18.06 -17.32 13.82
CA LYS A 389 -19.07 -17.84 14.76
C LYS A 389 -18.54 -18.87 15.74
N TYR A 390 -17.58 -19.70 15.30
CA TYR A 390 -17.11 -20.87 16.08
C TYR A 390 -15.73 -20.67 16.70
N SER A 391 -14.91 -19.75 16.18
CA SER A 391 -13.56 -19.49 16.70
C SER A 391 -13.44 -18.20 17.51
N ARG A 392 -14.39 -17.25 17.37
CA ARG A 392 -14.49 -16.06 18.22
C ARG A 392 -15.45 -16.32 19.38
N LYS A 393 -15.21 -15.66 20.54
CA LYS A 393 -16.14 -15.65 21.67
C LYS A 393 -17.44 -14.99 21.29
#